data_3d28603d29d0b1e48dee0ddf7dde21f0
#
_entry.id   3d28603d29d0b1e48dee0ddf7dde21f0
#
_cell.length_a   1.000
_cell.length_b   1.000
_cell.length_c   1.000
_cell.angle_alpha   90.00
_cell.angle_beta   90.00
_cell.angle_gamma   90.00
#
_symmetry.space_group_name_H-M   'P 1'
#
loop_
_entity.id
_entity.type
_entity.pdbx_description
1 polymer ?
#
loop_
_entity_poly.entity_id
_entity_poly.type
_entity_poly.pdbx_seq_one_letter_code
_entity_poly.pdbx_strand_id
1 'polypeptide(L)'
;MTFLPGLDQTAPPTTVVWAPAMTAYNFGHSHPMAPERMELTAKLAGSLGLLDLDHVTVAAPDVAADAELCAVHSPEFVAAVRRVSENPDIPDHARGLGTEDDPAFAGMHEASARLAGGSLLAAAAILDGSAVRAVNFGGGMHHASRDRASGFCIYNDAALAVQRLLDGGVQRVAYVDVDAHHGDGTQSIFWDDQRVLTISLHESGLTLFPGTGFANEIGGPNAQGSAVNVALPAGTADAGWLRAFHAVVPQLIGAFEPEVIVSQHGCDSHRLDPLAHLNISVDGQREAATAIGNLAARYCENRWISTGGGGYNVVSVVPRAWSHLIAIAAGRPVPLRTPVPEEWRRYVNDKYGAKFGVEPPEAMGDDVDLWWRSWEVGFDPNDEVDRTIMATRKEVFPLHGLDPWFD
;
A
#
# COMPACT_ATOMS: atom_id res chain seq x y z
N MET A 1 22.77 1.66 -14.45
CA MET A 1 22.45 1.00 -13.17
C MET A 1 23.60 0.08 -12.81
N THR A 2 24.42 0.45 -11.84
CA THR A 2 25.59 -0.34 -11.41
C THR A 2 25.17 -1.22 -10.25
N PHE A 3 25.05 -2.52 -10.48
CA PHE A 3 24.89 -3.51 -9.40
C PHE A 3 26.10 -3.41 -8.48
N LEU A 4 25.89 -3.15 -7.20
CA LEU A 4 26.94 -3.29 -6.17
C LEU A 4 27.16 -4.78 -5.93
N PRO A 5 28.34 -5.33 -6.21
CA PRO A 5 28.67 -6.72 -5.87
C PRO A 5 29.08 -6.79 -4.40
N GLY A 6 28.40 -7.61 -3.60
CA GLY A 6 28.91 -8.02 -2.29
C GLY A 6 27.94 -8.08 -1.11
N LEU A 7 26.62 -8.19 -1.31
CA LEU A 7 25.73 -8.64 -0.25
C LEU A 7 25.55 -10.16 -0.37
N ASP A 8 25.77 -10.86 0.72
CA ASP A 8 25.51 -12.30 0.84
C ASP A 8 24.04 -12.56 0.46
N GLN A 9 23.80 -13.17 -0.71
CA GLN A 9 22.47 -13.26 -1.34
C GLN A 9 21.70 -14.47 -0.82
N THR A 10 21.58 -14.61 0.48
CA THR A 10 20.52 -15.47 1.03
C THR A 10 19.19 -14.73 0.85
N ALA A 11 18.23 -15.43 0.24
CA ALA A 11 16.89 -14.87 0.07
C ALA A 11 16.31 -14.45 1.44
N PRO A 12 15.68 -13.26 1.56
CA PRO A 12 15.27 -12.75 2.86
C PRO A 12 14.14 -13.60 3.46
N PRO A 13 14.20 -14.01 4.74
CA PRO A 13 13.08 -14.61 5.42
C PRO A 13 11.85 -13.72 5.31
N THR A 14 10.78 -14.26 4.72
CA THR A 14 9.60 -13.49 4.35
C THR A 14 8.32 -14.11 4.90
N THR A 15 7.48 -13.32 5.54
CA THR A 15 6.14 -13.73 5.96
C THR A 15 5.10 -13.20 4.98
N VAL A 16 4.26 -14.08 4.42
CA VAL A 16 3.10 -13.71 3.62
C VAL A 16 1.84 -13.99 4.44
N VAL A 17 1.09 -12.94 4.71
CA VAL A 17 -0.16 -13.02 5.49
C VAL A 17 -1.29 -13.41 4.56
N TRP A 18 -1.83 -14.60 4.75
CA TRP A 18 -2.98 -15.07 3.98
C TRP A 18 -3.75 -16.17 4.70
N ALA A 19 -5.07 -16.04 4.68
CA ALA A 19 -6.01 -17.13 4.97
C ALA A 19 -7.33 -16.86 4.23
N PRO A 20 -8.08 -17.90 3.82
CA PRO A 20 -9.39 -17.73 3.18
C PRO A 20 -10.37 -16.89 4.00
N ALA A 21 -10.26 -16.92 5.34
CA ALA A 21 -11.08 -16.12 6.24
C ALA A 21 -10.95 -14.59 6.04
N MET A 22 -9.87 -14.10 5.41
CA MET A 22 -9.71 -12.69 5.08
C MET A 22 -10.73 -12.20 4.04
N THR A 23 -11.27 -13.11 3.20
CA THR A 23 -12.31 -12.77 2.22
C THR A 23 -13.68 -12.44 2.85
N ALA A 24 -13.81 -12.57 4.17
CA ALA A 24 -15.01 -12.13 4.91
C ALA A 24 -15.17 -10.60 4.91
N TYR A 25 -14.11 -9.83 4.60
CA TYR A 25 -14.21 -8.38 4.37
C TYR A 25 -14.91 -8.13 3.03
N ASN A 26 -16.23 -7.95 3.07
CA ASN A 26 -17.07 -7.98 1.88
C ASN A 26 -18.29 -7.07 2.05
N PHE A 27 -18.31 -5.97 1.34
CA PHE A 27 -19.41 -4.99 1.32
C PHE A 27 -20.59 -5.40 0.39
N GLY A 28 -20.54 -6.58 -0.21
CA GLY A 28 -21.58 -7.11 -1.10
C GLY A 28 -21.24 -7.05 -2.60
N HIS A 29 -22.11 -7.64 -3.40
CA HIS A 29 -21.83 -7.94 -4.81
C HIS A 29 -21.65 -6.74 -5.74
N SER A 30 -22.22 -5.60 -5.40
CA SER A 30 -22.14 -4.38 -6.22
C SER A 30 -21.04 -3.42 -5.80
N HIS A 31 -20.37 -3.72 -4.69
CA HIS A 31 -19.31 -2.86 -4.16
C HIS A 31 -17.97 -3.15 -4.89
N PRO A 32 -17.19 -2.11 -5.27
CA PRO A 32 -15.93 -2.31 -5.99
C PRO A 32 -14.87 -3.06 -5.17
N MET A 33 -14.89 -2.93 -3.83
CA MET A 33 -13.98 -3.64 -2.91
C MET A 33 -14.31 -5.14 -2.85
N ALA A 34 -14.06 -5.85 -3.95
CA ALA A 34 -14.39 -7.25 -4.10
C ALA A 34 -13.37 -8.18 -3.38
N PRO A 35 -13.80 -9.08 -2.48
CA PRO A 35 -12.89 -9.96 -1.75
C PRO A 35 -12.17 -10.97 -2.66
N GLU A 36 -12.67 -11.23 -3.86
CA GLU A 36 -12.05 -12.08 -4.86
C GLU A 36 -10.64 -11.64 -5.26
N ARG A 37 -10.32 -10.36 -5.14
CA ARG A 37 -8.96 -9.85 -5.40
C ARG A 37 -7.93 -10.55 -4.51
N MET A 38 -8.23 -10.83 -3.26
CA MET A 38 -7.34 -11.56 -2.35
C MET A 38 -7.23 -13.05 -2.73
N GLU A 39 -8.34 -13.69 -3.02
CA GLU A 39 -8.36 -15.11 -3.43
C GLU A 39 -7.58 -15.32 -4.74
N LEU A 40 -7.81 -14.47 -5.73
CA LEU A 40 -7.13 -14.54 -7.03
C LEU A 40 -5.63 -14.26 -6.92
N THR A 41 -5.23 -13.34 -6.04
CA THR A 41 -3.81 -13.08 -5.75
C THR A 41 -3.15 -14.31 -5.12
N ALA A 42 -3.74 -14.86 -4.06
CA ALA A 42 -3.19 -16.03 -3.37
C ALA A 42 -3.05 -17.23 -4.32
N LYS A 43 -4.06 -17.46 -5.18
CA LYS A 43 -3.99 -18.51 -6.19
C LYS A 43 -2.91 -18.27 -7.25
N LEU A 44 -2.76 -17.03 -7.72
CA LEU A 44 -1.73 -16.71 -8.70
C LEU A 44 -0.33 -16.84 -8.12
N ALA A 45 -0.12 -16.32 -6.93
CA ALA A 45 1.15 -16.45 -6.20
C ALA A 45 1.49 -17.93 -5.92
N GLY A 46 0.50 -18.75 -5.54
CA GLY A 46 0.67 -20.19 -5.39
C GLY A 46 1.02 -20.90 -6.70
N SER A 47 0.30 -20.61 -7.79
CA SER A 47 0.59 -21.18 -9.11
C SER A 47 1.96 -20.77 -9.66
N LEU A 48 2.52 -19.65 -9.20
CA LEU A 48 3.88 -19.19 -9.50
C LEU A 48 4.94 -19.81 -8.57
N GLY A 49 4.53 -20.64 -7.59
CA GLY A 49 5.41 -21.26 -6.60
C GLY A 49 6.01 -20.27 -5.58
N LEU A 50 5.44 -19.08 -5.44
CA LEU A 50 5.98 -18.05 -4.55
C LEU A 50 5.69 -18.33 -3.08
N LEU A 51 4.59 -19.04 -2.80
CA LEU A 51 4.15 -19.36 -1.44
C LEU A 51 4.80 -20.65 -0.90
N ASP A 52 5.47 -21.41 -1.76
CA ASP A 52 6.12 -22.68 -1.43
C ASP A 52 7.65 -22.57 -1.34
N LEU A 53 8.19 -21.35 -1.38
CA LEU A 53 9.64 -21.10 -1.23
C LEU A 53 10.08 -21.40 0.21
N ASP A 54 11.22 -22.07 0.41
CA ASP A 54 11.71 -22.53 1.72
C ASP A 54 11.86 -21.41 2.77
N HIS A 55 12.09 -20.17 2.32
CA HIS A 55 12.25 -18.98 3.16
C HIS A 55 10.99 -18.12 3.26
N VAL A 56 9.86 -18.59 2.72
CA VAL A 56 8.57 -17.95 2.79
C VAL A 56 7.65 -18.70 3.76
N THR A 57 7.14 -18.00 4.75
CA THR A 57 6.14 -18.52 5.68
C THR A 57 4.79 -17.91 5.36
N VAL A 58 3.81 -18.73 5.01
CA VAL A 58 2.42 -18.28 4.88
C VAL A 58 1.74 -18.39 6.24
N ALA A 59 1.28 -17.26 6.78
CA ALA A 59 0.69 -17.18 8.12
C ALA A 59 -0.76 -16.67 8.06
N ALA A 60 -1.64 -17.35 8.79
CA ALA A 60 -3.04 -16.93 8.95
C ALA A 60 -3.13 -15.85 10.04
N PRO A 61 -3.81 -14.72 9.78
CA PRO A 61 -3.97 -13.68 10.78
C PRO A 61 -5.06 -14.03 11.80
N ASP A 62 -4.79 -13.75 13.06
CA ASP A 62 -5.81 -13.68 14.11
C ASP A 62 -6.65 -12.40 13.95
N VAL A 63 -7.80 -12.37 14.63
CA VAL A 63 -8.61 -11.16 14.78
C VAL A 63 -7.92 -10.26 15.81
N ALA A 64 -7.56 -9.04 15.44
CA ALA A 64 -6.95 -8.07 16.35
C ALA A 64 -7.88 -7.83 17.57
N ALA A 65 -7.30 -7.83 18.76
CA ALA A 65 -8.04 -7.50 19.97
C ALA A 65 -8.38 -5.99 20.02
N ASP A 66 -9.44 -5.63 20.74
CA ASP A 66 -9.84 -4.22 20.89
C ASP A 66 -8.71 -3.35 21.46
N ALA A 67 -7.90 -3.90 22.38
CA ALA A 67 -6.76 -3.17 22.92
C ALA A 67 -5.70 -2.86 21.87
N GLU A 68 -5.49 -3.75 20.90
CA GLU A 68 -4.57 -3.53 19.77
C GLU A 68 -5.16 -2.50 18.81
N LEU A 69 -6.45 -2.61 18.46
CA LEU A 69 -7.13 -1.62 17.62
C LEU A 69 -7.10 -0.23 18.24
N CYS A 70 -7.28 -0.14 19.56
CA CYS A 70 -7.25 1.13 20.30
C CYS A 70 -5.84 1.76 20.39
N ALA A 71 -4.80 1.14 19.87
CA ALA A 71 -3.49 1.77 19.75
C ALA A 71 -3.51 2.97 18.78
N VAL A 72 -4.37 2.93 17.76
CA VAL A 72 -4.53 4.04 16.78
C VAL A 72 -5.97 4.56 16.68
N HIS A 73 -6.97 3.71 16.94
CA HIS A 73 -8.38 4.11 16.93
C HIS A 73 -8.90 4.47 18.33
N SER A 74 -9.92 5.33 18.41
CA SER A 74 -10.54 5.58 19.70
C SER A 74 -11.40 4.38 20.18
N PRO A 75 -11.47 4.14 21.49
CA PRO A 75 -12.35 3.10 22.04
C PRO A 75 -13.81 3.29 21.63
N GLU A 76 -14.26 4.54 21.46
CA GLU A 76 -15.61 4.89 21.04
C GLU A 76 -15.88 4.47 19.60
N PHE A 77 -14.88 4.59 18.72
CA PHE A 77 -14.98 4.13 17.33
C PHE A 77 -15.01 2.60 17.26
N VAL A 78 -14.11 1.91 17.95
CA VAL A 78 -14.10 0.44 18.00
C VAL A 78 -15.43 -0.10 18.52
N ALA A 79 -15.97 0.50 19.59
CA ALA A 79 -17.28 0.15 20.12
C ALA A 79 -18.42 0.43 19.12
N ALA A 80 -18.33 1.51 18.31
CA ALA A 80 -19.29 1.80 17.27
C ALA A 80 -19.28 0.76 16.16
N VAL A 81 -18.07 0.36 15.68
CA VAL A 81 -17.94 -0.70 14.68
C VAL A 81 -18.55 -2.02 15.16
N ARG A 82 -18.32 -2.40 16.43
CA ARG A 82 -18.97 -3.60 17.02
C ARG A 82 -20.49 -3.52 17.00
N ARG A 83 -21.06 -2.40 17.44
CA ARG A 83 -22.52 -2.23 17.45
C ARG A 83 -23.11 -2.33 16.05
N VAL A 84 -22.48 -1.69 15.05
CA VAL A 84 -22.95 -1.74 13.66
C VAL A 84 -22.72 -3.13 13.07
N SER A 85 -21.64 -3.83 13.43
CA SER A 85 -21.38 -5.22 13.04
C SER A 85 -22.47 -6.19 13.53
N GLU A 86 -22.96 -6.00 14.78
CA GLU A 86 -24.05 -6.80 15.37
C GLU A 86 -25.43 -6.44 14.78
N ASN A 87 -25.63 -5.16 14.41
CA ASN A 87 -26.90 -4.65 13.91
C ASN A 87 -26.67 -3.72 12.69
N PRO A 88 -26.43 -4.28 11.50
CA PRO A 88 -26.13 -3.48 10.30
C PRO A 88 -27.25 -2.51 9.87
N ASP A 89 -28.48 -2.78 10.29
CA ASP A 89 -29.64 -1.91 10.01
C ASP A 89 -29.63 -0.62 10.86
N ILE A 90 -28.70 -0.49 11.81
CA ILE A 90 -28.51 0.69 12.66
C ILE A 90 -27.13 1.30 12.40
N PRO A 91 -26.97 2.03 11.29
CA PRO A 91 -25.67 2.62 10.88
C PRO A 91 -25.24 3.75 11.83
N ASP A 92 -23.94 4.06 11.82
CA ASP A 92 -23.35 5.24 12.47
C ASP A 92 -22.65 6.11 11.42
N HIS A 93 -23.45 6.83 10.62
CA HIS A 93 -22.95 7.67 9.54
C HIS A 93 -22.00 8.79 10.02
N ALA A 94 -22.14 9.24 11.27
CA ALA A 94 -21.23 10.22 11.84
C ALA A 94 -19.79 9.67 11.91
N ARG A 95 -19.66 8.35 12.05
CA ARG A 95 -18.38 7.63 12.03
C ARG A 95 -18.07 6.92 10.72
N GLY A 96 -18.79 7.24 9.65
CA GLY A 96 -18.59 6.64 8.32
C GLY A 96 -19.18 5.23 8.16
N LEU A 97 -19.84 4.67 9.18
CA LEU A 97 -20.33 3.30 9.15
C LEU A 97 -21.74 3.21 8.57
N GLY A 98 -21.93 2.40 7.53
CA GLY A 98 -23.20 2.24 6.81
C GLY A 98 -23.43 3.30 5.74
N THR A 99 -22.40 3.97 5.26
CA THR A 99 -22.42 4.87 4.09
C THR A 99 -22.41 4.07 2.79
N GLU A 100 -22.48 4.73 1.64
CA GLU A 100 -22.27 4.09 0.34
C GLU A 100 -20.82 3.59 0.18
N ASP A 101 -19.84 4.31 0.75
CA ASP A 101 -18.43 3.94 0.73
C ASP A 101 -18.11 2.76 1.67
N ASP A 102 -18.71 2.78 2.88
CA ASP A 102 -18.46 1.79 3.91
C ASP A 102 -19.79 1.16 4.37
N PRO A 103 -20.45 0.34 3.53
CA PRO A 103 -21.71 -0.28 3.85
C PRO A 103 -21.62 -1.19 5.07
N ALA A 104 -22.59 -1.11 5.96
CA ALA A 104 -22.64 -1.97 7.13
C ALA A 104 -22.98 -3.41 6.74
N PHE A 105 -22.31 -4.37 7.36
CA PHE A 105 -22.60 -5.80 7.20
C PHE A 105 -22.35 -6.58 8.50
N ALA A 106 -23.07 -7.69 8.66
CA ALA A 106 -22.91 -8.56 9.83
C ALA A 106 -21.50 -9.17 9.87
N GLY A 107 -20.81 -9.09 11.01
CA GLY A 107 -19.43 -9.54 11.14
C GLY A 107 -18.39 -8.54 10.63
N MET A 108 -18.77 -7.29 10.36
CA MET A 108 -17.87 -6.25 9.87
C MET A 108 -16.68 -6.01 10.80
N HIS A 109 -16.90 -6.04 12.13
CA HIS A 109 -15.83 -5.88 13.10
C HIS A 109 -14.78 -6.99 12.96
N GLU A 110 -15.21 -8.25 13.01
CA GLU A 110 -14.31 -9.41 12.95
C GLU A 110 -13.56 -9.49 11.62
N ALA A 111 -14.23 -9.17 10.51
CA ALA A 111 -13.62 -9.15 9.19
C ALA A 111 -12.52 -8.07 9.10
N SER A 112 -12.84 -6.84 9.55
CA SER A 112 -11.90 -5.71 9.55
C SER A 112 -10.73 -5.93 10.53
N ALA A 113 -11.04 -6.40 11.73
CA ALA A 113 -10.04 -6.70 12.76
C ALA A 113 -9.11 -7.86 12.34
N ARG A 114 -9.57 -8.78 11.48
CA ARG A 114 -8.70 -9.82 10.90
C ARG A 114 -7.70 -9.25 9.90
N LEU A 115 -8.11 -8.32 9.04
CA LEU A 115 -7.17 -7.63 8.13
C LEU A 115 -6.14 -6.84 8.93
N ALA A 116 -6.58 -6.13 9.98
CA ALA A 116 -5.72 -5.42 10.92
C ALA A 116 -4.74 -6.37 11.64
N GLY A 117 -5.24 -7.51 12.13
CA GLY A 117 -4.42 -8.57 12.72
C GLY A 117 -3.33 -9.08 11.79
N GLY A 118 -3.57 -9.06 10.47
CA GLY A 118 -2.56 -9.40 9.47
C GLY A 118 -1.36 -8.45 9.47
N SER A 119 -1.59 -7.16 9.55
CA SER A 119 -0.51 -6.17 9.61
C SER A 119 0.18 -6.13 10.97
N LEU A 120 -0.55 -6.43 12.06
CA LEU A 120 0.04 -6.64 13.38
C LEU A 120 0.94 -7.89 13.42
N LEU A 121 0.54 -8.99 12.78
CA LEU A 121 1.36 -10.20 12.63
C LEU A 121 2.62 -9.90 11.83
N ALA A 122 2.50 -9.14 10.73
CA ALA A 122 3.64 -8.70 9.93
C ALA A 122 4.64 -7.88 10.78
N ALA A 123 4.15 -6.93 11.58
CA ALA A 123 4.98 -6.13 12.48
C ALA A 123 5.63 -6.98 13.58
N ALA A 124 4.92 -7.96 14.14
CA ALA A 124 5.46 -8.87 15.13
C ALA A 124 6.60 -9.72 14.56
N ALA A 125 6.46 -10.24 13.33
CA ALA A 125 7.50 -11.02 12.66
C ALA A 125 8.79 -10.22 12.40
N ILE A 126 8.68 -8.91 12.11
CA ILE A 126 9.83 -8.01 11.99
C ILE A 126 10.49 -7.77 13.36
N LEU A 127 9.68 -7.57 14.41
CA LEU A 127 10.18 -7.27 15.76
C LEU A 127 10.88 -8.47 16.40
N ASP A 128 10.37 -9.67 16.23
CA ASP A 128 10.96 -10.90 16.80
C ASP A 128 12.07 -11.51 15.91
N GLY A 129 12.27 -10.97 14.71
CA GLY A 129 13.30 -11.39 13.76
C GLY A 129 12.99 -12.71 13.03
N SER A 130 11.76 -13.24 13.14
CA SER A 130 11.35 -14.43 12.37
C SER A 130 11.23 -14.14 10.88
N ALA A 131 11.03 -12.88 10.51
CA ALA A 131 11.11 -12.38 9.15
C ALA A 131 11.81 -11.01 9.11
N VAL A 132 12.43 -10.68 7.98
CA VAL A 132 12.90 -9.33 7.68
C VAL A 132 11.98 -8.64 6.68
N ARG A 133 11.17 -9.39 5.95
CA ARG A 133 10.13 -8.86 5.05
C ARG A 133 8.79 -9.51 5.34
N ALA A 134 7.73 -8.72 5.24
CA ALA A 134 6.38 -9.24 5.42
C ALA A 134 5.41 -8.59 4.41
N VAL A 135 4.44 -9.38 3.94
CA VAL A 135 3.42 -8.93 2.98
C VAL A 135 2.04 -9.26 3.50
N ASN A 136 1.23 -8.24 3.77
CA ASN A 136 -0.21 -8.37 4.03
C ASN A 136 -0.99 -7.78 2.84
N PHE A 137 -1.09 -8.51 1.73
CA PHE A 137 -1.77 -7.99 0.54
C PHE A 137 -3.28 -7.81 0.71
N GLY A 138 -3.88 -8.30 1.80
CA GLY A 138 -5.28 -8.02 2.16
C GLY A 138 -5.45 -6.74 2.99
N GLY A 139 -4.36 -6.14 3.46
CA GLY A 139 -4.35 -4.86 4.20
C GLY A 139 -4.24 -3.64 3.29
N GLY A 140 -3.82 -2.52 3.88
CA GLY A 140 -3.66 -1.23 3.19
C GLY A 140 -4.88 -0.33 3.32
N MET A 141 -5.61 -0.42 4.42
CA MET A 141 -6.83 0.33 4.72
C MET A 141 -6.50 1.75 5.20
N HIS A 142 -5.86 2.54 4.36
CA HIS A 142 -5.20 3.79 4.69
C HIS A 142 -6.11 4.99 4.93
N HIS A 143 -7.41 4.92 4.53
CA HIS A 143 -8.34 6.03 4.72
C HIS A 143 -9.00 6.07 6.10
N ALA A 144 -9.02 4.95 6.84
CA ALA A 144 -9.60 4.96 8.17
C ALA A 144 -8.77 5.85 9.11
N SER A 145 -9.42 6.84 9.70
CA SER A 145 -8.83 7.73 10.69
C SER A 145 -9.03 7.21 12.11
N ARG A 146 -8.55 7.96 13.11
CA ARG A 146 -8.70 7.60 14.52
C ARG A 146 -10.15 7.28 14.92
N ASP A 147 -11.10 8.06 14.42
CA ASP A 147 -12.49 8.06 14.90
C ASP A 147 -13.52 7.75 13.80
N ARG A 148 -13.08 7.42 12.58
CA ARG A 148 -13.95 7.33 11.43
C ARG A 148 -13.47 6.33 10.39
N ALA A 149 -14.40 5.53 9.85
CA ALA A 149 -14.26 4.75 8.63
C ALA A 149 -14.44 5.67 7.40
N SER A 150 -13.72 5.39 6.32
CA SER A 150 -13.78 6.16 5.07
C SER A 150 -13.15 5.37 3.93
N GLY A 151 -13.58 5.59 2.69
CA GLY A 151 -12.92 5.05 1.50
C GLY A 151 -12.74 3.54 1.54
N PHE A 152 -13.77 2.80 1.91
CA PHE A 152 -13.77 1.34 2.03
C PHE A 152 -12.91 0.79 3.18
N CYS A 153 -12.45 1.66 4.09
CA CYS A 153 -11.53 1.33 5.17
C CYS A 153 -12.22 1.46 6.55
N ILE A 154 -12.31 0.36 7.30
CA ILE A 154 -12.90 0.37 8.65
C ILE A 154 -11.80 0.57 9.69
N TYR A 155 -10.77 -0.27 9.73
CA TYR A 155 -9.61 -0.11 10.60
C TYR A 155 -8.34 0.10 9.78
N ASN A 156 -7.51 1.04 10.18
CA ASN A 156 -6.25 1.36 9.52
C ASN A 156 -5.15 0.38 9.94
N ASP A 157 -5.04 -0.70 9.22
CA ASP A 157 -4.07 -1.77 9.51
C ASP A 157 -2.62 -1.34 9.30
N ALA A 158 -2.36 -0.46 8.33
CA ALA A 158 -1.03 0.10 8.08
C ALA A 158 -0.56 0.96 9.27
N ALA A 159 -1.43 1.83 9.79
CA ALA A 159 -1.14 2.62 10.98
C ALA A 159 -0.95 1.74 12.22
N LEU A 160 -1.72 0.66 12.36
CA LEU A 160 -1.55 -0.32 13.44
C LEU A 160 -0.19 -1.02 13.37
N ALA A 161 0.28 -1.39 12.17
CA ALA A 161 1.62 -1.95 11.99
C ALA A 161 2.72 -0.96 12.40
N VAL A 162 2.62 0.31 11.96
CA VAL A 162 3.55 1.39 12.33
C VAL A 162 3.56 1.57 13.86
N GLN A 163 2.39 1.69 14.49
CA GLN A 163 2.29 1.86 15.93
C GLN A 163 2.88 0.66 16.69
N ARG A 164 2.61 -0.57 16.22
CA ARG A 164 3.17 -1.79 16.82
C ARG A 164 4.70 -1.82 16.76
N LEU A 165 5.30 -1.35 15.65
CA LEU A 165 6.75 -1.22 15.52
C LEU A 165 7.31 -0.21 16.53
N LEU A 166 6.68 0.96 16.66
CA LEU A 166 7.07 2.00 17.63
C LEU A 166 6.97 1.50 19.07
N ASP A 167 5.87 0.82 19.43
CA ASP A 167 5.68 0.22 20.74
C ASP A 167 6.69 -0.90 21.03
N GLY A 168 7.18 -1.57 19.98
CA GLY A 168 8.24 -2.58 20.02
C GLY A 168 9.66 -2.01 20.10
N GLY A 169 9.81 -0.68 20.14
CA GLY A 169 11.09 -0.01 20.36
C GLY A 169 11.76 0.54 19.09
N VAL A 170 11.16 0.39 17.90
CA VAL A 170 11.63 1.04 16.66
C VAL A 170 11.51 2.55 16.82
N GLN A 171 12.56 3.29 16.50
CA GLN A 171 12.61 4.73 16.74
C GLN A 171 12.12 5.55 15.55
N ARG A 172 12.31 5.08 14.33
CA ARG A 172 11.89 5.75 13.10
C ARG A 172 11.31 4.77 12.10
N VAL A 173 10.09 5.06 11.64
CA VAL A 173 9.38 4.29 10.62
C VAL A 173 9.02 5.19 9.45
N ALA A 174 9.35 4.80 8.23
CA ALA A 174 8.84 5.44 7.04
C ALA A 174 7.62 4.67 6.53
N TYR A 175 6.52 5.39 6.29
CA TYR A 175 5.35 4.90 5.59
C TYR A 175 5.33 5.45 4.17
N VAL A 176 5.38 4.58 3.17
CA VAL A 176 5.38 4.97 1.74
C VAL A 176 4.12 4.42 1.08
N ASP A 177 3.27 5.32 0.61
CA ASP A 177 1.97 5.02 0.01
C ASP A 177 2.02 5.30 -1.49
N VAL A 178 1.72 4.28 -2.30
CA VAL A 178 1.72 4.35 -3.77
C VAL A 178 0.34 4.05 -4.38
N ASP A 179 -0.70 4.06 -3.56
CA ASP A 179 -2.10 4.04 -3.98
C ASP A 179 -2.42 5.26 -4.87
N ALA A 180 -3.46 5.17 -5.70
CA ALA A 180 -3.93 6.32 -6.44
C ALA A 180 -4.53 7.40 -5.54
N HIS A 181 -5.05 7.01 -4.37
CA HIS A 181 -5.68 7.91 -3.41
C HIS A 181 -4.69 8.35 -2.32
N HIS A 182 -4.85 9.57 -1.82
CA HIS A 182 -4.08 10.04 -0.68
C HIS A 182 -4.34 9.19 0.57
N GLY A 183 -3.30 8.72 1.24
CA GLY A 183 -3.40 7.96 2.51
C GLY A 183 -3.72 8.86 3.70
N ASP A 184 -4.84 9.57 3.64
CA ASP A 184 -5.26 10.63 4.56
C ASP A 184 -5.44 10.15 6.00
N GLY A 185 -6.01 8.96 6.18
CA GLY A 185 -6.20 8.36 7.49
C GLY A 185 -4.87 8.07 8.19
N THR A 186 -3.94 7.43 7.49
CA THR A 186 -2.60 7.13 8.03
C THR A 186 -1.84 8.42 8.33
N GLN A 187 -1.84 9.39 7.40
CA GLN A 187 -1.23 10.72 7.62
C GLN A 187 -1.82 11.40 8.87
N SER A 188 -3.16 11.38 9.02
CA SER A 188 -3.83 12.06 10.13
C SER A 188 -3.50 11.44 11.49
N ILE A 189 -3.33 10.11 11.55
CA ILE A 189 -2.99 9.39 12.79
C ILE A 189 -1.59 9.80 13.27
N PHE A 190 -0.63 9.97 12.36
CA PHE A 190 0.75 10.34 12.70
C PHE A 190 1.08 11.80 12.43
N TRP A 191 0.08 12.66 12.26
CA TRP A 191 0.23 14.07 11.87
C TRP A 191 1.27 14.87 12.68
N ASP A 192 1.40 14.56 13.96
CA ASP A 192 2.27 15.28 14.88
C ASP A 192 3.32 14.37 15.57
N ASP A 193 3.63 13.21 14.96
CA ASP A 193 4.64 12.26 15.45
C ASP A 193 5.90 12.28 14.57
N GLN A 194 6.96 12.92 15.04
CA GLN A 194 8.25 13.04 14.34
C GLN A 194 8.98 11.69 14.11
N ARG A 195 8.53 10.59 14.73
CA ARG A 195 9.11 9.25 14.54
C ARG A 195 8.60 8.57 13.28
N VAL A 196 7.55 9.12 12.65
CA VAL A 196 6.93 8.56 11.46
C VAL A 196 7.01 9.54 10.31
N LEU A 197 7.65 9.14 9.22
CA LEU A 197 7.64 9.88 7.96
C LEU A 197 6.59 9.25 7.04
N THR A 198 5.51 9.96 6.73
CA THR A 198 4.51 9.53 5.75
C THR A 198 4.80 10.16 4.39
N ILE A 199 4.93 9.35 3.35
CA ILE A 199 5.13 9.80 1.96
C ILE A 199 4.03 9.20 1.10
N SER A 200 3.19 10.02 0.47
CA SER A 200 2.10 9.57 -0.41
C SER A 200 2.25 10.17 -1.81
N LEU A 201 2.29 9.30 -2.83
CA LEU A 201 2.28 9.69 -4.24
C LEU A 201 0.91 9.30 -4.81
N HIS A 202 0.05 10.26 -5.05
CA HIS A 202 -1.35 10.04 -5.37
C HIS A 202 -1.85 11.00 -6.44
N GLU A 203 -2.99 10.71 -7.04
CA GLU A 203 -3.69 11.66 -7.88
C GLU A 203 -4.20 12.84 -7.05
N SER A 204 -4.02 14.04 -7.57
CA SER A 204 -4.38 15.29 -6.88
C SER A 204 -5.80 15.26 -6.29
N GLY A 205 -5.92 15.71 -5.05
CA GLY A 205 -7.21 15.93 -4.38
C GLY A 205 -8.15 16.91 -5.08
N LEU A 206 -7.69 17.61 -6.13
CA LEU A 206 -8.56 18.41 -7.00
C LEU A 206 -9.43 17.56 -7.93
N THR A 207 -9.02 16.32 -8.21
CA THR A 207 -9.68 15.43 -9.17
C THR A 207 -10.10 14.11 -8.56
N LEU A 208 -9.56 13.73 -7.40
CA LEU A 208 -9.81 12.45 -6.77
C LEU A 208 -10.12 12.58 -5.27
N PHE A 209 -10.92 11.64 -4.76
CA PHE A 209 -11.10 11.42 -3.31
C PHE A 209 -9.74 11.16 -2.63
N PRO A 210 -9.50 11.57 -1.38
CA PRO A 210 -10.43 12.24 -0.46
C PRO A 210 -10.45 13.77 -0.58
N GLY A 211 -9.75 14.36 -1.52
CA GLY A 211 -9.70 15.81 -1.71
C GLY A 211 -8.64 16.51 -0.86
N THR A 212 -7.66 15.77 -0.34
CA THR A 212 -6.54 16.20 0.51
C THR A 212 -5.20 15.78 -0.07
N GLY A 213 -4.10 15.94 0.66
CA GLY A 213 -2.78 15.52 0.24
C GLY A 213 -2.05 16.53 -0.62
N PHE A 214 -2.20 17.81 -0.34
CA PHE A 214 -1.48 18.86 -1.07
C PHE A 214 -0.05 19.04 -0.51
N ALA A 215 0.85 19.57 -1.34
CA ALA A 215 2.26 19.74 -1.00
C ALA A 215 2.53 20.51 0.30
N ASN A 216 1.61 21.40 0.70
CA ASN A 216 1.70 22.19 1.93
C ASN A 216 1.15 21.47 3.18
N GLU A 217 0.63 20.26 3.05
CA GLU A 217 0.29 19.39 4.17
C GLU A 217 1.54 18.65 4.64
N ILE A 218 2.32 19.28 5.52
CA ILE A 218 3.68 18.87 5.87
C ILE A 218 3.83 18.28 7.28
N GLY A 219 2.74 18.01 7.97
CA GLY A 219 2.73 17.52 9.36
C GLY A 219 2.42 18.61 10.38
N GLY A 220 2.21 18.19 11.63
CA GLY A 220 1.83 19.05 12.73
C GLY A 220 2.98 19.91 13.24
N PRO A 221 2.69 20.82 14.19
CA PRO A 221 3.69 21.79 14.70
C PRO A 221 4.90 21.15 15.37
N ASN A 222 4.76 19.92 15.91
CA ASN A 222 5.86 19.18 16.53
C ASN A 222 6.57 18.24 15.55
N ALA A 223 6.03 18.06 14.32
CA ALA A 223 6.54 17.12 13.33
C ALA A 223 6.51 17.69 11.90
N GLN A 224 6.85 18.96 11.73
CA GLN A 224 6.92 19.57 10.40
C GLN A 224 7.93 18.84 9.51
N GLY A 225 7.52 18.49 8.31
CA GLY A 225 8.27 17.67 7.36
C GLY A 225 7.99 16.17 7.46
N SER A 226 7.22 15.71 8.45
CA SER A 226 6.86 14.30 8.62
C SER A 226 5.76 13.82 7.68
N ALA A 227 4.99 14.72 7.07
CA ALA A 227 4.03 14.40 6.02
C ALA A 227 4.53 14.94 4.67
N VAL A 228 4.53 14.08 3.65
CA VAL A 228 5.04 14.38 2.31
C VAL A 228 4.01 13.96 1.28
N ASN A 229 3.56 14.90 0.48
CA ASN A 229 2.48 14.71 -0.48
C ASN A 229 2.92 15.09 -1.88
N VAL A 230 2.84 14.15 -2.82
CA VAL A 230 3.09 14.37 -4.25
C VAL A 230 1.76 14.22 -4.98
N ALA A 231 1.00 15.32 -5.08
CA ALA A 231 -0.33 15.38 -5.68
C ALA A 231 -0.25 15.46 -7.20
N LEU A 232 -0.19 14.32 -7.87
CA LEU A 232 0.04 14.19 -9.31
C LEU A 232 -1.18 14.59 -10.14
N PRO A 233 -1.00 15.19 -11.32
CA PRO A 233 -2.10 15.43 -12.25
C PRO A 233 -2.81 14.15 -12.67
N ALA A 234 -4.13 14.20 -12.84
CA ALA A 234 -4.88 13.12 -13.49
C ALA A 234 -4.27 12.78 -14.86
N GLY A 235 -4.24 11.50 -15.22
CA GLY A 235 -3.62 11.02 -16.45
C GLY A 235 -2.11 10.82 -16.40
N THR A 236 -1.45 11.10 -15.26
CA THR A 236 -0.02 10.84 -15.11
C THR A 236 0.28 9.35 -15.34
N ALA A 237 1.16 9.07 -16.30
CA ALA A 237 1.60 7.73 -16.69
C ALA A 237 2.95 7.36 -16.06
N ASP A 238 3.42 6.13 -16.33
CA ASP A 238 4.65 5.56 -15.75
C ASP A 238 5.83 6.52 -15.71
N ALA A 239 6.13 7.19 -16.83
CA ALA A 239 7.30 8.07 -16.94
C ALA A 239 7.24 9.24 -15.94
N GLY A 240 6.10 9.91 -15.84
CA GLY A 240 5.88 11.02 -14.90
C GLY A 240 5.85 10.55 -13.46
N TRP A 241 5.14 9.46 -13.21
CA TRP A 241 5.00 8.89 -11.86
C TRP A 241 6.34 8.40 -11.31
N LEU A 242 7.10 7.62 -12.09
CA LEU A 242 8.43 7.14 -11.70
C LEU A 242 9.43 8.30 -11.52
N ARG A 243 9.33 9.34 -12.37
CA ARG A 243 10.11 10.56 -12.18
C ARG A 243 9.80 11.20 -10.84
N ALA A 244 8.52 11.33 -10.46
CA ALA A 244 8.11 11.88 -9.18
C ALA A 244 8.60 11.02 -8.00
N PHE A 245 8.43 9.70 -8.09
CA PHE A 245 8.90 8.77 -7.08
C PHE A 245 10.42 8.92 -6.85
N HIS A 246 11.22 8.84 -7.92
CA HIS A 246 12.68 8.89 -7.81
C HIS A 246 13.22 10.28 -7.45
N ALA A 247 12.44 11.34 -7.69
CA ALA A 247 12.82 12.71 -7.30
C ALA A 247 12.52 13.04 -5.83
N VAL A 248 11.70 12.23 -5.13
CA VAL A 248 11.25 12.57 -3.77
C VAL A 248 11.59 11.48 -2.76
N VAL A 249 11.18 10.23 -3.04
CA VAL A 249 11.21 9.16 -2.02
C VAL A 249 12.62 8.78 -1.58
N PRO A 250 13.58 8.47 -2.49
CA PRO A 250 14.91 8.02 -2.07
C PRO A 250 15.67 9.04 -1.23
N GLN A 251 15.54 10.34 -1.57
CA GLN A 251 16.22 11.43 -0.87
C GLN A 251 15.69 11.57 0.56
N LEU A 252 14.37 11.54 0.75
CA LEU A 252 13.75 11.66 2.07
C LEU A 252 14.00 10.42 2.93
N ILE A 253 13.93 9.22 2.37
CA ILE A 253 14.30 7.99 3.08
C ILE A 253 15.75 8.05 3.52
N GLY A 254 16.66 8.53 2.65
CA GLY A 254 18.07 8.69 3.00
C GLY A 254 18.33 9.73 4.07
N ALA A 255 17.58 10.83 4.11
CA ALA A 255 17.71 11.88 5.12
C ALA A 255 17.05 11.51 6.45
N PHE A 256 15.91 10.80 6.40
CA PHE A 256 15.18 10.36 7.59
C PHE A 256 15.82 9.15 8.28
N GLU A 257 16.52 8.29 7.52
CA GLU A 257 17.17 7.06 8.01
C GLU A 257 16.22 6.18 8.84
N PRO A 258 15.11 5.67 8.26
CA PRO A 258 14.18 4.83 8.99
C PRO A 258 14.82 3.49 9.35
N GLU A 259 14.35 2.87 10.42
CA GLU A 259 14.74 1.51 10.80
C GLU A 259 13.87 0.44 10.13
N VAL A 260 12.63 0.80 9.76
CA VAL A 260 11.68 -0.06 9.04
C VAL A 260 10.93 0.78 8.02
N ILE A 261 10.69 0.22 6.84
CA ILE A 261 9.73 0.77 5.88
C ILE A 261 8.43 -0.04 5.98
N VAL A 262 7.31 0.66 6.13
CA VAL A 262 5.95 0.13 5.89
C VAL A 262 5.46 0.76 4.60
N SER A 263 4.96 -0.03 3.65
CA SER A 263 4.49 0.54 2.38
C SER A 263 3.14 -0.03 1.95
N GLN A 264 2.30 0.86 1.42
CA GLN A 264 0.98 0.53 0.89
C GLN A 264 1.07 0.48 -0.64
N HIS A 265 0.61 -0.63 -1.22
CA HIS A 265 0.69 -0.94 -2.65
C HIS A 265 -0.70 -1.12 -3.26
N GLY A 266 -1.57 -0.13 -3.08
CA GLY A 266 -2.77 -0.02 -3.88
C GLY A 266 -2.41 0.00 -5.37
N CYS A 267 -3.15 -0.75 -6.15
CA CYS A 267 -2.88 -0.87 -7.58
C CYS A 267 -3.97 -0.22 -8.44
N ASP A 268 -4.79 0.62 -7.83
CA ASP A 268 -5.81 1.47 -8.48
C ASP A 268 -5.23 2.65 -9.28
N SER A 269 -3.93 2.91 -9.13
CA SER A 269 -3.19 3.80 -10.03
C SER A 269 -3.09 3.26 -11.47
N HIS A 270 -3.48 1.99 -11.71
CA HIS A 270 -3.38 1.36 -13.02
C HIS A 270 -4.41 1.93 -14.01
N ARG A 271 -4.00 2.11 -15.29
CA ARG A 271 -4.81 2.67 -16.39
C ARG A 271 -6.17 1.98 -16.64
N LEU A 272 -6.36 0.75 -16.16
CA LEU A 272 -7.62 0.00 -16.28
C LEU A 272 -8.44 0.03 -14.99
N ASP A 273 -8.03 0.79 -13.99
CA ASP A 273 -8.80 0.91 -12.76
C ASP A 273 -10.03 1.79 -12.99
N PRO A 274 -11.22 1.41 -12.48
CA PRO A 274 -12.43 2.19 -12.71
C PRO A 274 -12.60 3.39 -11.78
N LEU A 275 -11.78 3.54 -10.72
CA LEU A 275 -12.00 4.54 -9.66
C LEU A 275 -10.97 5.66 -9.63
N ALA A 276 -9.90 5.59 -10.41
CA ALA A 276 -8.87 6.62 -10.49
C ALA A 276 -8.51 6.94 -11.95
N HIS A 277 -7.75 8.00 -12.17
CA HIS A 277 -7.42 8.49 -13.51
C HIS A 277 -5.92 8.46 -13.80
N LEU A 278 -5.07 7.92 -12.92
CA LEU A 278 -3.67 7.67 -13.24
C LEU A 278 -3.54 6.61 -14.33
N ASN A 279 -2.45 6.64 -15.08
CA ASN A 279 -2.22 5.77 -16.23
C ASN A 279 -0.97 4.87 -16.02
N ILE A 280 -0.82 4.31 -14.81
CA ILE A 280 0.30 3.44 -14.48
C ILE A 280 0.07 2.02 -15.05
N SER A 281 1.14 1.36 -15.44
CA SER A 281 1.14 -0.06 -15.81
C SER A 281 1.49 -0.95 -14.62
N VAL A 282 1.22 -2.26 -14.71
CA VAL A 282 1.75 -3.25 -13.76
C VAL A 282 3.28 -3.21 -13.73
N ASP A 283 3.91 -2.90 -14.87
CA ASP A 283 5.36 -2.78 -14.99
C ASP A 283 5.89 -1.60 -14.16
N GLY A 284 5.20 -0.46 -14.19
CA GLY A 284 5.50 0.72 -13.36
C GLY A 284 5.27 0.46 -11.87
N GLN A 285 4.16 -0.18 -11.50
CA GLN A 285 3.88 -0.56 -10.10
C GLN A 285 4.94 -1.53 -9.56
N ARG A 286 5.36 -2.50 -10.37
CA ARG A 286 6.44 -3.43 -10.02
C ARG A 286 7.77 -2.71 -9.84
N GLU A 287 8.11 -1.71 -10.67
CA GLU A 287 9.32 -0.90 -10.53
C GLU A 287 9.30 -0.12 -9.21
N ALA A 288 8.17 0.50 -8.84
CA ALA A 288 7.99 1.17 -7.56
C ALA A 288 8.23 0.23 -6.37
N ALA A 289 7.61 -0.96 -6.38
CA ALA A 289 7.81 -1.97 -5.33
C ALA A 289 9.27 -2.44 -5.26
N THR A 290 9.95 -2.60 -6.41
CA THR A 290 11.37 -2.94 -6.47
C THR A 290 12.23 -1.83 -5.86
N ALA A 291 11.94 -0.57 -6.17
CA ALA A 291 12.65 0.57 -5.63
C ALA A 291 12.49 0.67 -4.10
N ILE A 292 11.26 0.49 -3.57
CA ILE A 292 11.00 0.48 -2.12
C ILE A 292 11.74 -0.68 -1.44
N GLY A 293 11.71 -1.89 -2.01
CA GLY A 293 12.47 -3.03 -1.48
C GLY A 293 13.98 -2.79 -1.45
N ASN A 294 14.53 -2.07 -2.46
CA ASN A 294 15.94 -1.67 -2.50
C ASN A 294 16.27 -0.59 -1.45
N LEU A 295 15.35 0.34 -1.18
CA LEU A 295 15.50 1.33 -0.10
C LEU A 295 15.50 0.63 1.26
N ALA A 296 14.62 -0.33 1.50
CA ALA A 296 14.62 -1.13 2.72
C ALA A 296 15.91 -1.93 2.90
N ALA A 297 16.45 -2.51 1.82
CA ALA A 297 17.74 -3.19 1.86
C ALA A 297 18.90 -2.24 2.18
N ARG A 298 18.84 -1.02 1.67
CA ARG A 298 19.92 -0.02 1.85
C ARG A 298 19.91 0.64 3.23
N TYR A 299 18.73 0.98 3.75
CA TYR A 299 18.61 1.84 4.93
C TYR A 299 18.04 1.13 6.15
N CYS A 300 17.34 0.00 5.99
CA CYS A 300 16.56 -0.65 7.04
C CYS A 300 16.96 -2.11 7.28
N GLU A 301 18.15 -2.54 6.88
CA GLU A 301 18.60 -3.95 7.02
C GLU A 301 17.60 -4.97 6.43
N ASN A 302 16.98 -4.63 5.32
CA ASN A 302 15.87 -5.35 4.67
C ASN A 302 14.54 -5.33 5.44
N ARG A 303 14.39 -4.65 6.58
CA ARG A 303 13.14 -4.63 7.34
C ARG A 303 12.07 -3.85 6.59
N TRP A 304 11.14 -4.60 5.99
CA TRP A 304 10.09 -4.09 5.13
C TRP A 304 8.78 -4.82 5.34
N ILE A 305 7.72 -4.06 5.65
CA ILE A 305 6.33 -4.52 5.64
C ILE A 305 5.65 -3.89 4.44
N SER A 306 5.00 -4.69 3.60
CA SER A 306 4.18 -4.20 2.51
C SER A 306 2.74 -4.66 2.66
N THR A 307 1.80 -3.76 2.38
CA THR A 307 0.38 -4.07 2.35
C THR A 307 -0.17 -4.00 0.93
N GLY A 308 -1.33 -4.55 0.70
CA GLY A 308 -2.13 -4.24 -0.48
C GLY A 308 -2.66 -2.81 -0.41
N GLY A 309 -3.91 -2.61 -0.74
CA GLY A 309 -4.59 -1.31 -0.75
C GLY A 309 -5.75 -1.30 -1.70
N GLY A 310 -5.99 -0.16 -2.38
CA GLY A 310 -6.93 -0.04 -3.48
C GLY A 310 -6.56 -0.93 -4.66
N GLY A 311 -7.47 -1.01 -5.61
CA GLY A 311 -7.34 -1.83 -6.82
C GLY A 311 -8.63 -2.58 -7.10
N TYR A 312 -9.30 -2.17 -8.17
CA TYR A 312 -10.68 -2.55 -8.46
C TYR A 312 -10.82 -3.25 -9.82
N ASN A 313 -9.73 -3.38 -10.54
CA ASN A 313 -9.62 -4.32 -11.65
C ASN A 313 -9.21 -5.69 -11.14
N VAL A 314 -10.21 -6.44 -10.67
CA VAL A 314 -10.10 -7.66 -9.86
C VAL A 314 -9.38 -8.81 -10.56
N VAL A 315 -9.49 -8.89 -11.88
CA VAL A 315 -8.95 -10.02 -12.68
C VAL A 315 -7.61 -9.67 -13.32
N SER A 316 -7.56 -8.53 -14.03
CA SER A 316 -6.41 -8.27 -14.91
C SER A 316 -5.26 -7.55 -14.20
N VAL A 317 -5.50 -6.83 -13.09
CA VAL A 317 -4.49 -5.99 -12.45
C VAL A 317 -4.08 -6.53 -11.08
N VAL A 318 -5.01 -6.55 -10.13
CA VAL A 318 -4.72 -6.82 -8.71
C VAL A 318 -3.91 -8.10 -8.50
N PRO A 319 -4.28 -9.27 -9.07
CA PRO A 319 -3.54 -10.49 -8.82
C PRO A 319 -2.11 -10.45 -9.34
N ARG A 320 -1.86 -9.77 -10.48
CA ARG A 320 -0.51 -9.61 -11.03
C ARG A 320 0.34 -8.65 -10.20
N ALA A 321 -0.20 -7.46 -9.88
CA ALA A 321 0.50 -6.45 -9.10
C ALA A 321 0.92 -6.99 -7.73
N TRP A 322 0.00 -7.61 -6.98
CA TRP A 322 0.33 -8.13 -5.66
C TRP A 322 1.13 -9.44 -5.69
N SER A 323 1.03 -10.27 -6.77
CA SER A 323 1.98 -11.38 -6.94
C SER A 323 3.41 -10.89 -7.21
N HIS A 324 3.58 -9.79 -7.96
CA HIS A 324 4.88 -9.14 -8.09
C HIS A 324 5.39 -8.60 -6.76
N LEU A 325 4.53 -7.99 -5.93
CA LEU A 325 4.88 -7.52 -4.61
C LEU A 325 5.39 -8.66 -3.71
N ILE A 326 4.67 -9.78 -3.66
CA ILE A 326 5.09 -11.00 -2.94
C ILE A 326 6.44 -11.51 -3.48
N ALA A 327 6.60 -11.58 -4.79
CA ALA A 327 7.83 -12.05 -5.44
C ALA A 327 9.05 -11.17 -5.13
N ILE A 328 8.87 -9.85 -5.10
CA ILE A 328 9.93 -8.89 -4.74
C ILE A 328 10.27 -9.00 -3.26
N ALA A 329 9.26 -9.06 -2.39
CA ALA A 329 9.48 -9.25 -0.96
C ALA A 329 10.23 -10.55 -0.66
N ALA A 330 9.88 -11.64 -1.32
CA ALA A 330 10.57 -12.94 -1.22
C ALA A 330 11.94 -12.98 -1.90
N GLY A 331 12.42 -11.89 -2.50
CA GLY A 331 13.71 -11.90 -3.21
C GLY A 331 13.71 -12.79 -4.48
N ARG A 332 12.54 -13.14 -5.00
CA ARG A 332 12.35 -13.97 -6.19
C ARG A 332 11.49 -13.25 -7.25
N PRO A 333 11.95 -12.10 -7.81
CA PRO A 333 11.16 -11.31 -8.72
C PRO A 333 10.78 -12.10 -9.98
N VAL A 334 9.48 -12.08 -10.32
CA VAL A 334 8.94 -12.71 -11.53
C VAL A 334 9.22 -11.80 -12.72
N PRO A 335 9.77 -12.31 -13.85
CA PRO A 335 9.92 -11.53 -15.07
C PRO A 335 8.56 -11.10 -15.65
N LEU A 336 8.49 -9.88 -16.18
CA LEU A 336 7.24 -9.31 -16.72
C LEU A 336 6.62 -10.14 -17.86
N ARG A 337 7.48 -10.76 -18.71
CA ARG A 337 7.04 -11.61 -19.83
C ARG A 337 6.72 -13.05 -19.44
N THR A 338 6.76 -13.39 -18.14
CA THR A 338 6.34 -14.71 -17.67
C THR A 338 4.87 -14.92 -18.03
N PRO A 339 4.51 -16.00 -18.70
CA PRO A 339 3.10 -16.31 -18.95
C PRO A 339 2.33 -16.49 -17.63
N VAL A 340 1.12 -15.98 -17.58
CA VAL A 340 0.22 -16.28 -16.46
C VAL A 340 -0.13 -17.76 -16.52
N PRO A 341 0.00 -18.52 -15.40
CA PRO A 341 -0.24 -19.96 -15.40
C PRO A 341 -1.63 -20.35 -15.93
N GLU A 342 -1.66 -21.32 -16.85
CA GLU A 342 -2.87 -21.74 -17.53
C GLU A 342 -3.94 -22.27 -16.56
N GLU A 343 -3.53 -22.93 -15.48
CA GLU A 343 -4.44 -23.41 -14.44
C GLU A 343 -5.17 -22.27 -13.74
N TRP A 344 -4.46 -21.13 -13.49
CA TRP A 344 -5.06 -19.94 -12.91
C TRP A 344 -6.03 -19.27 -13.89
N ARG A 345 -5.65 -19.16 -15.17
CA ARG A 345 -6.51 -18.59 -16.22
C ARG A 345 -7.81 -19.39 -16.37
N ARG A 346 -7.72 -20.74 -16.37
CA ARG A 346 -8.89 -21.61 -16.39
C ARG A 346 -9.77 -21.42 -15.15
N TYR A 347 -9.16 -21.38 -13.97
CA TYR A 347 -9.90 -21.13 -12.73
C TYR A 347 -10.69 -19.81 -12.78
N VAL A 348 -10.07 -18.72 -13.25
CA VAL A 348 -10.74 -17.43 -13.42
C VAL A 348 -11.91 -17.54 -14.38
N ASN A 349 -11.73 -18.14 -15.54
CA ASN A 349 -12.79 -18.29 -16.54
C ASN A 349 -13.95 -19.13 -16.01
N ASP A 350 -13.67 -20.26 -15.37
CA ASP A 350 -14.69 -21.20 -14.89
C ASP A 350 -15.51 -20.60 -13.74
N LYS A 351 -14.85 -19.92 -12.80
CA LYS A 351 -15.50 -19.41 -11.58
C LYS A 351 -16.02 -17.98 -11.72
N TYR A 352 -15.28 -17.13 -12.43
CA TYR A 352 -15.49 -15.68 -12.41
C TYR A 352 -15.73 -15.06 -13.79
N GLY A 353 -15.56 -15.79 -14.88
CA GLY A 353 -15.73 -15.27 -16.23
C GLY A 353 -17.10 -14.61 -16.45
N ALA A 354 -18.17 -15.23 -15.96
CA ALA A 354 -19.51 -14.65 -16.04
C ALA A 354 -19.72 -13.43 -15.11
N LYS A 355 -19.00 -13.37 -13.98
CA LYS A 355 -19.14 -12.29 -12.99
C LYS A 355 -18.48 -11.00 -13.44
N PHE A 356 -17.25 -11.10 -13.95
CA PHE A 356 -16.45 -9.92 -14.29
C PHE A 356 -16.45 -9.60 -15.79
N GLY A 357 -16.79 -10.56 -16.65
CA GLY A 357 -16.86 -10.34 -18.11
C GLY A 357 -15.51 -9.94 -18.74
N VAL A 358 -14.39 -10.32 -18.09
CA VAL A 358 -13.04 -9.95 -18.49
C VAL A 358 -12.20 -11.20 -18.69
N GLU A 359 -11.47 -11.25 -19.81
CA GLU A 359 -10.51 -12.32 -20.07
C GLU A 359 -9.28 -12.17 -19.15
N PRO A 360 -8.80 -13.27 -18.54
CA PRO A 360 -7.59 -13.24 -17.75
C PRO A 360 -6.37 -12.89 -18.58
N PRO A 361 -5.40 -12.12 -18.03
CA PRO A 361 -4.21 -11.69 -18.76
C PRO A 361 -3.33 -12.87 -19.20
N GLU A 362 -2.58 -12.69 -20.28
CA GLU A 362 -1.68 -13.71 -20.82
C GLU A 362 -0.29 -13.69 -20.17
N ALA A 363 0.18 -12.52 -19.75
CA ALA A 363 1.50 -12.31 -19.15
C ALA A 363 1.42 -11.58 -17.82
N MET A 364 2.46 -11.70 -17.03
CA MET A 364 2.57 -11.05 -15.72
C MET A 364 2.76 -9.53 -15.81
N GLY A 365 3.30 -9.00 -16.89
CA GLY A 365 3.44 -7.56 -17.17
C GLY A 365 2.49 -7.08 -18.25
N ASP A 366 2.55 -5.77 -18.52
CA ASP A 366 1.80 -5.08 -19.58
C ASP A 366 2.62 -4.84 -20.83
N ASP A 367 3.86 -5.34 -20.88
CA ASP A 367 4.84 -5.19 -21.99
C ASP A 367 5.13 -3.73 -22.33
N VAL A 368 5.28 -2.89 -21.29
CA VAL A 368 5.61 -1.47 -21.43
C VAL A 368 7.13 -1.31 -21.41
N ASP A 369 7.67 -0.50 -22.32
CA ASP A 369 9.07 -0.08 -22.28
C ASP A 369 9.22 1.07 -21.27
N LEU A 370 9.54 0.74 -20.02
CA LEU A 370 9.65 1.70 -18.93
C LEU A 370 10.84 2.63 -19.15
N TRP A 371 10.54 3.90 -19.21
CA TRP A 371 11.53 4.97 -19.26
C TRP A 371 11.03 6.19 -18.49
N TRP A 372 11.92 6.84 -17.76
CA TRP A 372 11.66 8.15 -17.15
C TRP A 372 12.90 9.03 -17.15
N ARG A 373 12.66 10.32 -17.15
CA ARG A 373 13.71 11.34 -17.05
C ARG A 373 14.18 11.47 -15.60
N SER A 374 15.47 11.31 -15.32
CA SER A 374 16.03 11.57 -13.99
C SER A 374 15.82 13.04 -13.59
N TRP A 375 15.64 13.28 -12.28
CA TRP A 375 15.57 14.64 -11.75
C TRP A 375 16.86 15.43 -12.03
N GLU A 376 18.02 14.78 -12.02
CA GLU A 376 19.34 15.38 -12.33
C GLU A 376 19.41 16.07 -13.69
N VAL A 377 18.55 15.73 -14.64
CA VAL A 377 18.47 16.39 -15.95
C VAL A 377 17.89 17.81 -15.84
N GLY A 378 17.27 18.12 -14.71
CA GLY A 378 16.74 19.43 -14.39
C GLY A 378 15.21 19.52 -14.46
N PHE A 379 14.70 20.60 -13.85
CA PHE A 379 13.30 20.96 -13.76
C PHE A 379 12.80 21.63 -15.03
N ASP A 380 11.64 21.20 -15.53
CA ASP A 380 10.92 21.84 -16.63
C ASP A 380 9.68 22.56 -16.10
N PRO A 381 9.61 23.89 -16.11
CA PRO A 381 8.47 24.64 -15.61
C PRO A 381 7.18 24.46 -16.44
N ASN A 382 7.29 23.92 -17.65
CA ASN A 382 6.14 23.65 -18.52
C ASN A 382 5.53 22.25 -18.26
N ASP A 383 6.27 21.36 -17.62
CA ASP A 383 5.79 20.03 -17.23
C ASP A 383 4.99 20.11 -15.93
N GLU A 384 3.75 19.63 -15.93
CA GLU A 384 2.88 19.65 -14.74
C GLU A 384 3.39 18.74 -13.62
N VAL A 385 3.94 17.58 -13.98
CA VAL A 385 4.53 16.64 -13.02
C VAL A 385 5.75 17.29 -12.35
N ASP A 386 6.61 17.97 -13.11
CA ASP A 386 7.76 18.68 -12.57
C ASP A 386 7.34 19.78 -11.61
N ARG A 387 6.28 20.54 -11.93
CA ARG A 387 5.74 21.55 -11.00
C ARG A 387 5.25 20.95 -9.70
N THR A 388 4.59 19.78 -9.76
CA THR A 388 4.14 19.05 -8.57
C THR A 388 5.32 18.57 -7.74
N ILE A 389 6.32 17.94 -8.36
CA ILE A 389 7.54 17.51 -7.69
C ILE A 389 8.21 18.71 -6.98
N MET A 390 8.38 19.80 -7.69
CA MET A 390 9.04 21.00 -7.15
C MET A 390 8.23 21.65 -6.01
N ALA A 391 6.89 21.61 -6.06
CA ALA A 391 6.04 22.09 -4.97
C ALA A 391 6.31 21.31 -3.68
N THR A 392 6.27 19.97 -3.76
CA THR A 392 6.58 19.10 -2.62
C THR A 392 8.00 19.31 -2.10
N ARG A 393 9.00 19.33 -2.99
CA ARG A 393 10.41 19.48 -2.60
C ARG A 393 10.66 20.82 -1.90
N LYS A 394 10.05 21.92 -2.35
CA LYS A 394 10.19 23.23 -1.71
C LYS A 394 9.64 23.28 -0.30
N GLU A 395 8.54 22.60 -0.05
CA GLU A 395 7.90 22.57 1.27
C GLU A 395 8.68 21.67 2.25
N VAL A 396 9.16 20.51 1.81
CA VAL A 396 9.63 19.45 2.70
C VAL A 396 11.16 19.33 2.76
N PHE A 397 11.88 19.40 1.63
CA PHE A 397 13.32 19.14 1.58
C PHE A 397 14.14 20.00 2.55
N PRO A 398 13.91 21.34 2.67
CA PRO A 398 14.65 22.15 3.63
C PRO A 398 14.49 21.71 5.09
N LEU A 399 13.35 21.09 5.43
CA LEU A 399 13.09 20.58 6.78
C LEU A 399 13.91 19.31 7.09
N HIS A 400 14.40 18.63 6.04
CA HIS A 400 15.29 17.47 6.13
C HIS A 400 16.75 17.81 5.81
N GLY A 401 17.10 19.10 5.67
CA GLY A 401 18.45 19.52 5.32
C GLY A 401 18.86 19.28 3.88
N LEU A 402 17.88 19.05 2.99
CA LEU A 402 18.07 18.79 1.56
C LEU A 402 17.82 20.08 0.75
N ASP A 403 18.50 20.20 -0.39
CA ASP A 403 18.27 21.27 -1.36
C ASP A 403 17.13 20.88 -2.33
N PRO A 404 16.07 21.70 -2.46
CA PRO A 404 14.94 21.38 -3.34
C PRO A 404 15.29 21.20 -4.83
N TRP A 405 16.41 21.75 -5.27
CA TRP A 405 16.81 21.75 -6.68
C TRP A 405 17.83 20.66 -7.03
N PHE A 406 18.73 20.31 -6.11
CA PHE A 406 19.95 19.55 -6.42
C PHE A 406 20.01 18.17 -5.75
N ASP A 407 19.32 17.94 -4.62
CA ASP A 407 19.35 16.63 -3.91
C ASP A 407 18.40 15.54 -4.44
#